data_dac10771924fcd853a2698fafb842533
#
_entry.id   dac10771924fcd853a2698fafb842533
#
_cell.length_a   1.000
_cell.length_b   1.000
_cell.length_c   1.000
_cell.angle_alpha   90.00
_cell.angle_beta   90.00
_cell.angle_gamma   90.00
#
_symmetry.space_group_name_H-M   'P 1'
#
loop_
_entity.id
_entity.type
_entity.pdbx_description
1 polymer ?
#
loop_
_entity_poly.entity_id
_entity_poly.type
_entity_poly.pdbx_seq_one_letter_code
_entity_poly.pdbx_strand_id
1 'polypeptide(L)'
;MKRIRRCSFTLLEVCAALMILAGAITVTMYVLSGSAWRIQRAERFRTENHRLANAVEFFMLYPPERDIEQKFFPYPDMRAICSYEDADLPDGMEKIIDSMQLKKMTVELLDQQGKSLASVSMDRIVEAVQ
;
A
#
# COMPACT_ATOMS: atom_id res chain seq x y z
N MET A 1 38.07 -59.36 13.21
CA MET A 1 36.58 -59.08 13.39
C MET A 1 36.42 -57.83 14.20
N LYS A 2 35.96 -56.76 13.57
CA LYS A 2 35.72 -55.45 14.24
C LYS A 2 34.35 -55.47 14.91
N ARG A 3 34.31 -55.51 16.24
CA ARG A 3 33.03 -55.46 17.03
C ARG A 3 32.43 -54.06 16.82
N ILE A 4 31.32 -54.01 16.09
CA ILE A 4 30.46 -52.82 16.00
C ILE A 4 29.81 -52.64 17.37
N ARG A 5 30.24 -51.60 18.11
CA ARG A 5 29.55 -51.17 19.35
C ARG A 5 28.18 -50.67 18.95
N ARG A 6 27.15 -51.41 19.29
CA ARG A 6 25.75 -50.91 19.20
C ARG A 6 25.62 -49.86 20.31
N CYS A 7 25.60 -48.58 19.94
CA CYS A 7 25.18 -47.52 20.83
C CYS A 7 23.67 -47.69 21.05
N SER A 8 23.27 -48.09 22.24
CA SER A 8 21.86 -48.07 22.67
C SER A 8 21.56 -46.62 23.07
N PHE A 9 20.63 -45.97 22.36
CA PHE A 9 20.16 -44.65 22.75
C PHE A 9 19.44 -44.76 24.11
N THR A 10 19.70 -43.82 25.00
CA THR A 10 19.02 -43.73 26.27
C THR A 10 17.63 -43.04 26.03
N LEU A 11 16.64 -43.41 26.84
CA LEU A 11 15.30 -42.79 26.78
C LEU A 11 15.38 -41.25 26.89
N LEU A 12 16.30 -40.79 27.74
CA LEU A 12 16.54 -39.34 27.95
C LEU A 12 17.03 -38.63 26.72
N GLU A 13 17.91 -39.28 25.93
CA GLU A 13 18.45 -38.73 24.68
C GLU A 13 17.35 -38.59 23.61
N VAL A 14 16.46 -39.57 23.51
CA VAL A 14 15.30 -39.54 22.61
C VAL A 14 14.33 -38.42 23.02
N CYS A 15 14.04 -38.28 24.34
CA CYS A 15 13.20 -37.20 24.80
C CYS A 15 13.78 -35.82 24.55
N ALA A 16 15.11 -35.65 24.77
CA ALA A 16 15.79 -34.38 24.48
C ALA A 16 15.75 -34.05 22.97
N ALA A 17 15.97 -35.02 22.11
CA ALA A 17 15.91 -34.84 20.66
C ALA A 17 14.49 -34.42 20.20
N LEU A 18 13.46 -35.03 20.76
CA LEU A 18 12.06 -34.69 20.47
C LEU A 18 11.71 -33.27 20.92
N MET A 19 12.19 -32.82 22.09
CA MET A 19 11.98 -31.46 22.57
C MET A 19 12.63 -30.43 21.65
N ILE A 20 13.85 -30.67 21.22
CA ILE A 20 14.58 -29.80 20.29
C ILE A 20 13.84 -29.74 18.94
N LEU A 21 13.41 -30.88 18.42
CA LEU A 21 12.66 -30.96 17.17
C LEU A 21 11.33 -30.19 17.24
N ALA A 22 10.56 -30.39 18.31
CA ALA A 22 9.30 -29.69 18.54
C ALA A 22 9.52 -28.17 18.63
N GLY A 23 10.57 -27.73 19.34
CA GLY A 23 10.97 -26.32 19.42
C GLY A 23 11.32 -25.74 18.05
N ALA A 24 12.10 -26.46 17.26
CA ALA A 24 12.49 -26.01 15.91
C ALA A 24 11.28 -25.88 14.99
N ILE A 25 10.33 -26.84 15.02
CA ILE A 25 9.10 -26.77 14.24
C ILE A 25 8.27 -25.54 14.64
N THR A 26 8.12 -25.31 15.94
CA THR A 26 7.33 -24.18 16.45
C THR A 26 7.91 -22.82 15.99
N VAL A 27 9.22 -22.64 16.09
CA VAL A 27 9.89 -21.41 15.63
C VAL A 27 9.75 -21.23 14.12
N THR A 28 9.91 -22.32 13.36
CA THR A 28 9.76 -22.28 11.89
C THR A 28 8.34 -21.87 11.48
N MET A 29 7.33 -22.46 12.12
CA MET A 29 5.93 -22.09 11.88
C MET A 29 5.63 -20.64 12.22
N TYR A 30 6.18 -20.12 13.32
CA TYR A 30 6.03 -18.72 13.71
C TYR A 30 6.62 -17.76 12.67
N VAL A 31 7.84 -18.04 12.18
CA VAL A 31 8.49 -17.24 11.15
C VAL A 31 7.74 -17.27 9.83
N LEU A 32 7.28 -18.45 9.39
CA LEU A 32 6.51 -18.62 8.16
C LEU A 32 5.19 -17.86 8.22
N SER A 33 4.45 -17.95 9.33
CA SER A 33 3.19 -17.23 9.51
C SER A 33 3.38 -15.72 9.47
N GLY A 34 4.44 -15.20 10.12
CA GLY A 34 4.77 -13.79 10.08
C GLY A 34 5.14 -13.28 8.68
N SER A 35 5.84 -14.12 7.90
CA SER A 35 6.22 -13.78 6.52
C SER A 35 5.01 -13.74 5.58
N ALA A 36 4.11 -14.69 5.69
CA ALA A 36 2.88 -14.73 4.89
C ALA A 36 2.01 -13.48 5.11
N TRP A 37 1.88 -13.04 6.36
CA TRP A 37 1.13 -11.82 6.70
C TRP A 37 1.74 -10.56 6.11
N ARG A 38 3.07 -10.46 6.11
CA ARG A 38 3.79 -9.33 5.51
C ARG A 38 3.61 -9.28 3.99
N ILE A 39 3.69 -10.42 3.33
CA ILE A 39 3.48 -10.52 1.87
C ILE A 39 2.07 -10.08 1.50
N GLN A 40 1.04 -10.58 2.19
CA GLN A 40 -0.34 -10.22 1.93
C GLN A 40 -0.61 -8.72 2.15
N ARG A 41 0.01 -8.13 3.18
CA ARG A 41 -0.09 -6.69 3.42
C ARG A 41 0.61 -5.88 2.32
N ALA A 42 1.78 -6.32 1.87
CA ALA A 42 2.53 -5.67 0.79
C ALA A 42 1.77 -5.74 -0.55
N GLU A 43 1.11 -6.86 -0.85
CA GLU A 43 0.28 -7.00 -2.04
C GLU A 43 -0.92 -6.05 -2.04
N ARG A 44 -1.63 -5.93 -0.91
CA ARG A 44 -2.74 -4.98 -0.79
C ARG A 44 -2.25 -3.55 -1.02
N PHE A 45 -1.18 -3.16 -0.34
CA PHE A 45 -0.60 -1.82 -0.48
C PHE A 45 -0.16 -1.53 -1.92
N ARG A 46 0.45 -2.51 -2.60
CA ARG A 46 0.84 -2.39 -4.01
C ARG A 46 -0.38 -2.20 -4.92
N THR A 47 -1.45 -2.97 -4.68
CA THR A 47 -2.66 -2.90 -5.48
C THR A 47 -3.37 -1.56 -5.30
N GLU A 48 -3.50 -1.07 -4.06
CA GLU A 48 -4.10 0.23 -3.75
C GLU A 48 -3.29 1.38 -4.36
N ASN A 49 -1.97 1.34 -4.25
CA ASN A 49 -1.10 2.35 -4.86
C ASN A 49 -1.17 2.35 -6.38
N HIS A 50 -1.28 1.20 -7.03
CA HIS A 50 -1.43 1.12 -8.47
C HIS A 50 -2.77 1.73 -8.93
N ARG A 51 -3.85 1.44 -8.22
CA ARG A 51 -5.17 2.04 -8.48
C ARG A 51 -5.15 3.55 -8.26
N LEU A 52 -4.50 4.01 -7.19
CA LEU A 52 -4.32 5.43 -6.92
C LEU A 52 -3.52 6.13 -8.03
N ALA A 53 -2.42 5.51 -8.50
CA ALA A 53 -1.62 6.05 -9.59
C ALA A 53 -2.44 6.21 -10.88
N ASN A 54 -3.28 5.24 -11.24
CA ASN A 54 -4.19 5.33 -12.39
C ASN A 54 -5.20 6.49 -12.24
N ALA A 55 -5.74 6.68 -11.03
CA ALA A 55 -6.65 7.79 -10.76
C ALA A 55 -5.94 9.16 -10.87
N VAL A 56 -4.74 9.25 -10.31
CA VAL A 56 -3.89 10.47 -10.43
C VAL A 56 -3.59 10.79 -11.88
N GLU A 57 -3.17 9.80 -12.67
CA GLU A 57 -2.88 9.98 -14.09
C GLU A 57 -4.10 10.52 -14.85
N PHE A 58 -5.28 9.98 -14.57
CA PHE A 58 -6.53 10.48 -15.15
C PHE A 58 -6.77 11.95 -14.79
N PHE A 59 -6.71 12.32 -13.51
CA PHE A 59 -6.97 13.69 -13.07
C PHE A 59 -5.85 14.68 -13.44
N MET A 60 -4.67 14.18 -13.78
CA MET A 60 -3.62 15.01 -14.36
C MET A 60 -3.94 15.44 -15.81
N LEU A 61 -4.67 14.61 -16.54
CA LEU A 61 -5.00 14.84 -17.94
C LEU A 61 -6.37 15.53 -18.13
N TYR A 62 -7.29 15.33 -17.19
CA TYR A 62 -8.67 15.79 -17.28
C TYR A 62 -9.04 16.69 -16.10
N PRO A 63 -10.00 17.61 -16.28
CA PRO A 63 -10.46 18.46 -15.18
C PRO A 63 -11.16 17.63 -14.08
N PRO A 64 -11.13 18.09 -12.81
CA PRO A 64 -11.63 17.34 -11.65
C PRO A 64 -13.13 17.10 -11.64
N GLU A 65 -13.89 17.93 -12.37
CA GLU A 65 -15.34 17.85 -12.49
C GLU A 65 -15.81 16.70 -13.39
N ARG A 66 -14.88 16.09 -14.12
CA ARG A 66 -15.19 14.98 -15.01
C ARG A 66 -15.18 13.68 -14.24
N ASP A 67 -16.32 12.99 -14.26
CA ASP A 67 -16.39 11.62 -13.75
C ASP A 67 -15.43 10.70 -14.52
N ILE A 68 -14.71 9.87 -13.78
CA ILE A 68 -13.78 8.92 -14.40
C ILE A 68 -14.60 7.87 -15.15
N GLU A 69 -14.40 7.80 -16.45
CA GLU A 69 -15.01 6.74 -17.27
C GLU A 69 -14.49 5.36 -16.82
N GLN A 70 -15.37 4.38 -16.79
CA GLN A 70 -15.04 3.00 -16.37
C GLN A 70 -13.90 2.38 -17.21
N LYS A 71 -13.65 2.91 -18.40
CA LYS A 71 -12.53 2.50 -19.28
C LYS A 71 -11.16 2.84 -18.65
N PHE A 72 -11.05 3.97 -17.95
CA PHE A 72 -9.80 4.43 -17.34
C PHE A 72 -9.65 3.94 -15.89
N PHE A 73 -10.77 3.66 -15.23
CA PHE A 73 -10.79 3.17 -13.85
C PHE A 73 -11.74 1.96 -13.74
N PRO A 74 -11.29 0.77 -14.17
CA PRO A 74 -12.12 -0.43 -14.26
C PRO A 74 -12.32 -1.13 -12.88
N TYR A 75 -12.50 -0.37 -11.82
CA TYR A 75 -12.66 -0.88 -10.46
C TYR A 75 -14.06 -0.52 -9.91
N PRO A 76 -15.07 -1.40 -10.11
CA PRO A 76 -16.45 -1.11 -9.73
C PRO A 76 -16.68 -1.06 -8.21
N ASP A 77 -15.75 -1.59 -7.44
CA ASP A 77 -15.73 -1.63 -5.98
C ASP A 77 -15.18 -0.36 -5.32
N MET A 78 -14.68 0.58 -6.12
CA MET A 78 -14.03 1.80 -5.64
C MET A 78 -14.45 3.00 -6.47
N ARG A 79 -14.34 4.18 -5.84
CA ARG A 79 -14.52 5.47 -6.49
C ARG A 79 -13.30 6.33 -6.23
N ALA A 80 -12.81 7.01 -7.26
CA ALA A 80 -11.78 8.02 -7.10
C ALA A 80 -12.40 9.41 -7.17
N ILE A 81 -11.99 10.29 -6.27
CA ILE A 81 -12.37 11.70 -6.25
C ILE A 81 -11.14 12.58 -6.25
N CYS A 82 -11.28 13.75 -6.84
CA CYS A 82 -10.24 14.77 -6.87
C CYS A 82 -10.77 16.07 -6.28
N SER A 83 -10.02 16.67 -5.38
CA SER A 83 -10.30 17.98 -4.81
C SER A 83 -9.12 18.93 -5.01
N TYR A 84 -9.41 20.22 -5.15
CA TYR A 84 -8.42 21.28 -5.23
C TYR A 84 -8.59 22.22 -4.05
N GLU A 85 -7.51 22.48 -3.36
CA GLU A 85 -7.40 23.45 -2.29
C GLU A 85 -6.32 24.48 -2.64
N ASP A 86 -6.36 25.63 -2.01
CA ASP A 86 -5.27 26.61 -2.15
C ASP A 86 -3.99 26.02 -1.56
N ALA A 87 -2.88 26.14 -2.30
CA ALA A 87 -1.59 25.70 -1.79
C ALA A 87 -1.12 26.61 -0.65
N ASP A 88 -0.55 26.01 0.39
CA ASP A 88 0.13 26.72 1.47
C ASP A 88 1.47 27.26 0.94
N LEU A 89 1.50 28.56 0.63
CA LEU A 89 2.73 29.24 0.19
C LEU A 89 3.39 29.94 1.39
N PRO A 90 4.71 29.99 1.44
CA PRO A 90 5.45 30.82 2.39
C PRO A 90 5.04 32.29 2.28
N ASP A 91 5.06 32.99 3.41
CA ASP A 91 4.76 34.42 3.48
C ASP A 91 5.60 35.22 2.46
N GLY A 92 4.92 35.99 1.61
CA GLY A 92 5.56 36.85 0.59
C GLY A 92 5.61 36.27 -0.83
N MET A 93 5.11 35.04 -1.04
CA MET A 93 4.94 34.52 -2.41
C MET A 93 3.54 34.82 -2.95
N GLU A 94 3.48 35.26 -4.20
CA GLU A 94 2.20 35.48 -4.89
C GLU A 94 1.59 34.14 -5.31
N LYS A 95 0.29 33.95 -5.00
CA LYS A 95 -0.46 32.76 -5.39
C LYS A 95 -0.79 32.70 -6.86
N ILE A 96 -0.74 33.83 -7.54
CA ILE A 96 -1.15 33.99 -8.93
C ILE A 96 0.00 34.65 -9.69
N ILE A 97 0.49 34.01 -10.73
CA ILE A 97 1.48 34.54 -11.66
C ILE A 97 0.89 34.37 -13.06
N ASP A 98 0.71 35.51 -13.79
CA ASP A 98 0.26 35.53 -15.19
C ASP A 98 -0.99 34.62 -15.47
N SER A 99 -2.08 34.76 -14.71
CA SER A 99 -3.26 33.95 -14.82
C SER A 99 -3.09 32.44 -14.40
N MET A 100 -1.96 32.08 -13.82
CA MET A 100 -1.73 30.76 -13.26
C MET A 100 -1.81 30.78 -11.74
N GLN A 101 -2.45 29.80 -11.15
CA GLN A 101 -2.60 29.65 -9.70
C GLN A 101 -2.03 28.32 -9.24
N LEU A 102 -1.24 28.34 -8.17
CA LEU A 102 -0.77 27.12 -7.54
C LEU A 102 -1.88 26.59 -6.61
N LYS A 103 -2.34 25.38 -6.89
CA LYS A 103 -3.33 24.67 -6.06
C LYS A 103 -2.79 23.32 -5.60
N LYS A 104 -3.21 22.90 -4.43
CA LYS A 104 -2.98 21.56 -3.91
C LYS A 104 -4.08 20.64 -4.43
N MET A 105 -3.70 19.71 -5.30
CA MET A 105 -4.58 18.68 -5.81
C MET A 105 -4.51 17.46 -4.87
N THR A 106 -5.64 17.03 -4.36
CA THR A 106 -5.73 15.80 -3.55
C THR A 106 -6.62 14.79 -4.27
N VAL A 107 -6.07 13.62 -4.53
CA VAL A 107 -6.79 12.49 -5.12
C VAL A 107 -6.97 11.42 -4.05
N GLU A 108 -8.22 11.00 -3.85
CA GLU A 108 -8.59 9.98 -2.88
C GLU A 108 -9.31 8.81 -3.53
N LEU A 109 -8.97 7.61 -3.09
CA LEU A 109 -9.71 6.40 -3.39
C LEU A 109 -10.68 6.09 -2.26
N LEU A 110 -11.94 5.96 -2.58
CA LEU A 110 -13.01 5.60 -1.65
C LEU A 110 -13.51 4.18 -1.95
N ASP A 111 -13.87 3.45 -0.90
CA ASP A 111 -14.62 2.20 -1.04
C ASP A 111 -16.12 2.47 -1.34
N GLN A 112 -16.89 1.41 -1.51
CA GLN A 112 -18.35 1.52 -1.73
C GLN A 112 -19.10 2.17 -0.55
N GLN A 113 -18.50 2.20 0.63
CA GLN A 113 -19.06 2.81 1.85
C GLN A 113 -18.61 4.28 2.02
N GLY A 114 -17.81 4.81 1.10
CA GLY A 114 -17.26 6.17 1.17
C GLY A 114 -16.09 6.34 2.12
N LYS A 115 -15.47 5.23 2.56
CA LYS A 115 -14.27 5.29 3.40
C LYS A 115 -13.04 5.45 2.55
N SER A 116 -12.17 6.39 2.92
CA SER A 116 -10.88 6.60 2.26
C SER A 116 -9.95 5.40 2.47
N LEU A 117 -9.49 4.82 1.37
CA LEU A 117 -8.55 3.69 1.33
C LEU A 117 -7.12 4.17 1.14
N ALA A 118 -6.93 5.15 0.26
CA ALA A 118 -5.64 5.75 -0.03
C ALA A 118 -5.84 7.18 -0.54
N SER A 119 -4.89 8.06 -0.28
CA SER A 119 -4.90 9.43 -0.77
C SER A 119 -3.49 9.89 -1.12
N VAL A 120 -3.40 10.80 -2.06
CA VAL A 120 -2.17 11.50 -2.42
C VAL A 120 -2.48 12.97 -2.69
N SER A 121 -1.63 13.84 -2.19
CA SER A 121 -1.70 15.28 -2.43
C SER A 121 -0.45 15.74 -3.15
N MET A 122 -0.62 16.62 -4.13
CA MET A 122 0.47 17.22 -4.88
C MET A 122 0.12 18.66 -5.26
N ASP A 123 1.14 19.49 -5.39
CA ASP A 123 0.97 20.85 -5.86
C ASP A 123 0.89 20.87 -7.39
N ARG A 124 -0.08 21.61 -7.92
CA ARG A 124 -0.33 21.75 -9.35
C ARG A 124 -0.60 23.20 -9.72
N ILE A 125 -0.01 23.62 -10.84
CA ILE A 125 -0.32 24.89 -11.46
C ILE A 125 -1.57 24.71 -12.33
N VAL A 126 -2.60 25.51 -12.07
CA VAL A 126 -3.85 25.54 -12.83
C VAL A 126 -4.10 26.94 -13.37
N GLU A 127 -4.85 27.06 -14.46
CA GLU A 127 -5.30 28.36 -14.95
C GLU A 127 -6.29 28.95 -13.96
N ALA A 128 -6.10 30.21 -13.57
CA ALA A 128 -7.04 30.92 -12.74
C ALA A 128 -8.32 31.17 -13.57
N VAL A 129 -9.40 30.51 -13.18
CA VAL A 129 -10.71 30.74 -13.77
C VAL A 129 -11.17 32.14 -13.34
N GLN A 130 -11.31 33.04 -14.31
CA GLN A 130 -11.87 34.39 -14.13
C GLN A 130 -13.37 34.32 -13.83
#